data_d0c2ccd866b083f79b2172fd21f27bab
#
_entry.id   d0c2ccd866b083f79b2172fd21f27bab
#
_cell.length_a   1.000
_cell.length_b   1.000
_cell.length_c   1.000
_cell.angle_alpha   90.00
_cell.angle_beta   90.00
_cell.angle_gamma   90.00
#
_symmetry.space_group_name_H-M   'P 1'
#
loop_
_entity.id
_entity.type
_entity.pdbx_description
1 polymer ?
#
loop_
_entity_poly.entity_id
_entity_poly.type
_entity_poly.pdbx_seq_one_letter_code
_entity_poly.pdbx_strand_id
1 'polypeptide(L)'
;MNKKTRFNKPVVFAVATALASSLSLANAADENPLAKYLEVPGATVTLPVSAAKKPFPLDFVTDARAKFENFHYQLGGDHALYYNGHLSELLPSSRSAPNARYLPLKAALNPKIGKEVSFTVKEGDLTLDEYAVSPNHRVQGVMMIHKGKIVYQNYPGMNPNDVHVWMSPGKATVGLIIAQLEAEGKIDMQKQVVDYVPELKGTNWDGISMIDAANMATALQLEETLEAIIDPNSIIVRFFSAEFGFPNPATGKSDYWVDILKEAEKIAGEKPGERFRYSSAVTQVFVLAAEKIENMSWARLFQDRV
;
A
#
# COMPACT_ATOMS: atom_id res chain seq x y z
N MET A 1 -22.01 -42.82 1.79
CA MET A 1 -22.15 -41.92 0.57
C MET A 1 -21.30 -40.69 0.80
N ASN A 2 -20.13 -40.70 0.19
CA ASN A 2 -19.13 -39.62 0.32
C ASN A 2 -19.43 -38.51 -0.69
N LYS A 3 -19.84 -37.32 -0.23
CA LYS A 3 -19.83 -36.11 -1.07
C LYS A 3 -18.47 -35.46 -0.96
N LYS A 4 -17.63 -35.66 -1.97
CA LYS A 4 -16.41 -34.84 -2.22
C LYS A 4 -16.86 -33.46 -2.67
N THR A 5 -16.68 -32.46 -1.84
CA THR A 5 -16.73 -31.05 -2.23
C THR A 5 -15.45 -30.71 -2.99
N ARG A 6 -15.57 -30.54 -4.30
CA ARG A 6 -14.48 -29.99 -5.15
C ARG A 6 -14.37 -28.50 -4.90
N PHE A 7 -13.29 -28.07 -4.30
CA PHE A 7 -12.83 -26.69 -4.43
C PHE A 7 -12.14 -26.55 -5.79
N ASN A 8 -12.82 -25.88 -6.72
CA ASN A 8 -12.24 -25.52 -8.01
C ASN A 8 -11.91 -24.04 -8.02
N LYS A 9 -10.69 -23.78 -8.43
CA LYS A 9 -10.02 -22.58 -8.92
C LYS A 9 -9.28 -21.75 -7.87
N PRO A 10 -8.00 -21.49 -8.14
CA PRO A 10 -7.20 -20.58 -7.31
C PRO A 10 -7.69 -19.15 -7.52
N VAL A 11 -8.03 -18.50 -6.43
CA VAL A 11 -8.12 -17.03 -6.39
C VAL A 11 -6.68 -16.54 -6.44
N VAL A 12 -6.28 -16.07 -7.61
CA VAL A 12 -4.99 -15.45 -7.83
C VAL A 12 -4.95 -14.15 -7.03
N PHE A 13 -4.03 -14.06 -6.09
CA PHE A 13 -3.67 -12.83 -5.42
C PHE A 13 -3.06 -11.85 -6.44
N ALA A 14 -3.86 -10.93 -6.92
CA ALA A 14 -3.49 -9.92 -7.91
C ALA A 14 -3.47 -8.51 -7.31
N VAL A 15 -2.82 -8.29 -6.16
CA VAL A 15 -2.78 -6.95 -5.54
C VAL A 15 -1.36 -6.42 -5.33
N ALA A 16 -0.34 -7.27 -5.28
CA ALA A 16 1.06 -6.81 -5.19
C ALA A 16 1.77 -6.67 -6.55
N THR A 17 1.10 -7.04 -7.64
CA THR A 17 1.68 -7.13 -8.99
C THR A 17 1.33 -5.96 -9.91
N ALA A 18 0.45 -5.06 -9.52
CA ALA A 18 0.01 -4.00 -10.43
C ALA A 18 1.13 -3.00 -10.77
N LEU A 19 1.97 -2.63 -9.81
CA LEU A 19 3.14 -1.76 -10.08
C LEU A 19 4.32 -2.53 -10.67
N ALA A 20 4.57 -3.77 -10.24
CA ALA A 20 5.66 -4.59 -10.76
C ALA A 20 5.34 -5.22 -12.13
N SER A 21 4.07 -5.50 -12.44
CA SER A 21 3.66 -6.07 -13.73
C SER A 21 3.51 -5.03 -14.84
N SER A 22 3.26 -3.77 -14.51
CA SER A 22 3.30 -2.67 -15.51
C SER A 22 4.72 -2.39 -16.00
N LEU A 23 5.75 -2.66 -15.19
CA LEU A 23 7.16 -2.57 -15.59
C LEU A 23 7.58 -3.69 -16.54
N SER A 24 6.86 -4.82 -16.62
CA SER A 24 7.20 -5.95 -17.48
C SER A 24 6.50 -5.96 -18.85
N LEU A 25 5.52 -5.07 -19.09
CA LEU A 25 4.75 -4.99 -20.35
C LEU A 25 5.24 -3.90 -21.32
N ALA A 26 6.27 -3.13 -20.96
CA ALA A 26 6.88 -2.13 -21.83
C ALA A 26 7.91 -2.76 -22.79
N ASN A 27 7.47 -3.64 -23.68
CA ASN A 27 8.22 -4.08 -24.86
C ASN A 27 7.42 -3.73 -26.11
N ALA A 28 7.36 -2.44 -26.42
CA ALA A 28 7.15 -1.91 -27.78
C ALA A 28 7.52 -0.43 -27.77
N ALA A 29 8.48 -0.06 -28.55
CA ALA A 29 8.84 1.19 -29.26
C ALA A 29 8.32 2.58 -28.83
N ASP A 30 7.59 2.72 -27.71
CA ASP A 30 7.27 4.00 -27.12
C ASP A 30 8.18 4.26 -25.91
N GLU A 31 8.70 5.48 -25.78
CA GLU A 31 9.56 5.89 -24.67
C GLU A 31 8.93 5.47 -23.35
N ASN A 32 9.64 4.65 -22.58
CA ASN A 32 9.18 4.23 -21.26
C ASN A 32 8.88 5.51 -20.42
N PRO A 33 7.63 5.81 -20.06
CA PRO A 33 7.28 7.04 -19.35
C PRO A 33 7.96 7.14 -17.98
N LEU A 34 8.47 6.02 -17.46
CA LEU A 34 9.23 5.94 -16.22
C LEU A 34 10.74 6.18 -16.39
N ALA A 35 11.26 6.26 -17.64
CA ALA A 35 12.71 6.36 -17.88
C ALA A 35 13.34 7.53 -17.11
N LYS A 36 12.71 8.71 -17.16
CA LYS A 36 13.17 9.91 -16.43
C LYS A 36 13.30 9.72 -14.90
N TYR A 37 12.50 8.82 -14.33
CA TYR A 37 12.54 8.52 -12.90
C TYR A 37 13.59 7.45 -12.56
N LEU A 38 13.89 6.56 -13.50
CA LEU A 38 14.93 5.54 -13.32
C LEU A 38 16.36 6.13 -13.40
N GLU A 39 16.50 7.32 -13.98
CA GLU A 39 17.76 8.05 -14.03
C GLU A 39 18.08 8.82 -12.73
N VAL A 40 17.11 8.88 -11.80
CA VAL A 40 17.34 9.55 -10.51
C VAL A 40 18.38 8.77 -9.70
N PRO A 41 19.44 9.43 -9.20
CA PRO A 41 20.41 8.78 -8.32
C PRO A 41 19.71 8.12 -7.12
N GLY A 42 20.06 6.86 -6.85
CA GLY A 42 19.42 6.05 -5.80
C GLY A 42 18.21 5.24 -6.28
N ALA A 43 17.65 5.49 -7.49
CA ALA A 43 16.68 4.60 -8.12
C ALA A 43 17.34 3.36 -8.74
N THR A 44 18.64 3.41 -9.02
CA THR A 44 19.42 2.27 -9.51
C THR A 44 19.69 1.25 -8.41
N VAL A 45 19.94 0.00 -8.82
CA VAL A 45 20.26 -1.10 -7.91
C VAL A 45 21.76 -1.39 -8.01
N THR A 46 22.51 -1.02 -6.99
CA THR A 46 23.94 -1.31 -6.86
C THR A 46 24.26 -2.05 -5.56
N LEU A 47 23.49 -1.83 -4.50
CA LEU A 47 23.67 -2.46 -3.21
C LEU A 47 22.90 -3.79 -3.10
N PRO A 48 23.48 -4.81 -2.46
CA PRO A 48 22.73 -6.00 -2.12
C PRO A 48 21.65 -5.66 -1.08
N VAL A 49 20.54 -6.39 -1.09
CA VAL A 49 19.43 -6.17 -0.15
C VAL A 49 19.89 -6.26 1.32
N SER A 50 20.89 -7.08 1.59
CA SER A 50 21.49 -7.24 2.93
C SER A 50 22.19 -5.99 3.46
N ALA A 51 22.43 -4.98 2.63
CA ALA A 51 22.96 -3.68 3.07
C ALA A 51 22.01 -3.03 4.08
N ALA A 52 20.69 -3.21 3.93
CA ALA A 52 19.70 -2.68 4.86
C ALA A 52 19.73 -3.28 6.28
N LYS A 53 20.49 -4.37 6.50
CA LYS A 53 20.68 -4.97 7.83
C LYS A 53 21.74 -4.27 8.67
N LYS A 54 22.40 -3.26 8.13
CA LYS A 54 23.47 -2.49 8.77
C LYS A 54 23.13 -0.99 8.69
N PRO A 55 23.68 -0.18 9.60
CA PRO A 55 23.59 1.26 9.47
C PRO A 55 24.11 1.74 8.11
N PHE A 56 23.35 2.58 7.44
CA PHE A 56 23.80 3.21 6.20
C PHE A 56 24.85 4.31 6.48
N PRO A 57 25.82 4.52 5.59
CA PRO A 57 26.74 5.64 5.69
C PRO A 57 25.99 6.99 5.69
N LEU A 58 26.57 7.99 6.36
CA LEU A 58 25.93 9.30 6.52
C LEU A 58 25.68 10.02 5.20
N ASP A 59 26.61 9.93 4.28
CA ASP A 59 26.50 10.50 2.92
C ASP A 59 25.32 9.87 2.14
N PHE A 60 25.18 8.54 2.23
CA PHE A 60 24.04 7.83 1.65
C PHE A 60 22.71 8.30 2.26
N VAL A 61 22.62 8.38 3.59
CA VAL A 61 21.42 8.84 4.29
C VAL A 61 21.08 10.28 3.91
N THR A 62 22.08 11.15 3.83
CA THR A 62 21.90 12.57 3.45
C THR A 62 21.37 12.68 2.02
N ASP A 63 21.93 11.91 1.09
CA ASP A 63 21.49 11.89 -0.30
C ASP A 63 20.07 11.33 -0.43
N ALA A 64 19.76 10.20 0.24
CA ALA A 64 18.44 9.61 0.24
C ALA A 64 17.37 10.57 0.78
N ARG A 65 17.64 11.25 1.90
CA ARG A 65 16.72 12.25 2.47
C ARG A 65 16.50 13.45 1.57
N ALA A 66 17.55 13.95 0.92
CA ALA A 66 17.47 15.10 0.02
C ALA A 66 16.64 14.80 -1.26
N LYS A 67 16.56 13.54 -1.65
CA LYS A 67 15.85 13.09 -2.85
C LYS A 67 14.52 12.40 -2.55
N PHE A 68 14.10 12.38 -1.29
CA PHE A 68 12.85 11.77 -0.91
C PHE A 68 11.66 12.54 -1.48
N GLU A 69 10.85 11.86 -2.26
CA GLU A 69 9.55 12.31 -2.76
C GLU A 69 8.62 11.10 -2.95
N ASN A 70 7.32 11.36 -3.09
CA ASN A 70 6.33 10.28 -3.19
C ASN A 70 6.65 9.26 -4.30
N PHE A 71 7.04 9.73 -5.46
CA PHE A 71 7.31 8.84 -6.58
C PHE A 71 8.64 8.10 -6.42
N HIS A 72 9.69 8.81 -5.99
CA HIS A 72 11.03 8.26 -5.85
C HIS A 72 11.07 7.06 -4.91
N TYR A 73 10.41 7.14 -3.73
CA TYR A 73 10.48 6.02 -2.78
C TYR A 73 9.76 4.75 -3.28
N GLN A 74 8.83 4.88 -4.21
CA GLN A 74 8.08 3.75 -4.79
C GLN A 74 8.80 3.08 -5.96
N LEU A 75 9.80 3.71 -6.56
CA LEU A 75 10.56 3.16 -7.69
C LEU A 75 11.45 1.97 -7.33
N GLY A 76 11.75 1.78 -6.06
CA GLY A 76 12.76 0.82 -5.64
C GLY A 76 14.18 1.42 -5.69
N GLY A 77 15.18 0.61 -6.04
CA GLY A 77 16.57 1.04 -6.04
C GLY A 77 17.22 1.00 -4.67
N ASP A 78 18.40 1.62 -4.55
CA ASP A 78 19.17 1.57 -3.31
C ASP A 78 18.57 2.43 -2.21
N HIS A 79 18.04 3.61 -2.54
CA HIS A 79 17.39 4.48 -1.56
C HIS A 79 16.14 3.82 -0.94
N ALA A 80 15.40 2.99 -1.69
CA ALA A 80 14.25 2.26 -1.15
C ALA A 80 14.62 1.32 -0.01
N LEU A 81 15.85 0.79 0.04
CA LEU A 81 16.31 -0.01 1.17
C LEU A 81 16.29 0.80 2.47
N TYR A 82 16.64 2.09 2.40
CA TYR A 82 16.57 3.00 3.52
C TYR A 82 15.13 3.42 3.80
N TYR A 83 14.38 3.87 2.78
CA TYR A 83 13.03 4.36 2.95
C TYR A 83 12.10 3.35 3.60
N ASN A 84 12.19 2.08 3.19
CA ASN A 84 11.33 1.02 3.69
C ASN A 84 11.41 0.80 5.21
N GLY A 85 12.52 1.12 5.83
CA GLY A 85 12.70 1.00 7.28
C GLY A 85 12.60 2.34 8.03
N HIS A 86 12.63 3.49 7.33
CA HIS A 86 12.85 4.80 7.95
C HIS A 86 11.80 5.85 7.55
N LEU A 87 10.64 5.42 7.04
CA LEU A 87 9.62 6.34 6.52
C LEU A 87 9.12 7.34 7.57
N SER A 88 9.11 6.95 8.85
CA SER A 88 8.77 7.83 9.96
C SER A 88 9.77 8.97 10.24
N GLU A 89 10.96 8.93 9.63
CA GLU A 89 11.94 10.02 9.67
C GLU A 89 11.75 11.04 8.54
N LEU A 90 10.94 10.68 7.55
CA LEU A 90 10.75 11.42 6.30
C LEU A 90 9.36 12.05 6.19
N LEU A 91 8.36 11.42 6.80
CA LEU A 91 6.97 11.84 6.77
C LEU A 91 6.44 12.14 8.16
N PRO A 92 5.49 13.10 8.31
CA PRO A 92 4.73 13.25 9.53
C PRO A 92 4.08 11.93 9.90
N SER A 93 4.34 11.45 11.11
CA SER A 93 3.88 10.13 11.54
C SER A 93 3.46 10.12 13.01
N SER A 94 2.51 9.24 13.33
CA SER A 94 2.12 8.92 14.69
C SER A 94 2.56 7.50 15.03
N ARG A 95 2.94 7.28 16.28
CA ARG A 95 3.28 5.95 16.78
C ARG A 95 2.12 5.33 17.54
N SER A 96 1.80 4.08 17.23
CA SER A 96 0.98 3.22 18.07
C SER A 96 1.87 2.22 18.79
N ALA A 97 1.76 2.12 20.11
CA ALA A 97 2.50 1.12 20.86
C ALA A 97 1.83 -0.26 20.76
N PRO A 98 2.57 -1.37 20.82
CA PRO A 98 1.97 -2.69 20.91
C PRO A 98 1.01 -2.77 22.10
N ASN A 99 -0.12 -3.42 21.93
CA ASN A 99 -1.07 -3.64 23.02
C ASN A 99 -0.44 -4.53 24.10
N ALA A 100 -0.75 -4.28 25.37
CA ALA A 100 -0.32 -5.13 26.48
C ALA A 100 -0.83 -6.58 26.38
N ARG A 101 -1.83 -6.86 25.53
CA ARG A 101 -2.36 -8.19 25.22
C ARG A 101 -1.67 -8.86 24.03
N TYR A 102 -0.50 -8.40 23.67
CA TYR A 102 0.30 -9.03 22.62
C TYR A 102 0.43 -10.54 22.82
N LEU A 103 0.03 -11.30 21.82
CA LEU A 103 0.13 -12.76 21.81
C LEU A 103 1.27 -13.17 20.85
N PRO A 104 2.42 -13.58 21.38
CA PRO A 104 3.53 -13.99 20.52
C PRO A 104 3.18 -15.24 19.75
N LEU A 105 3.42 -15.22 18.44
CA LEU A 105 3.28 -16.41 17.61
C LEU A 105 4.38 -17.40 17.93
N LYS A 106 4.02 -18.65 18.17
CA LYS A 106 4.98 -19.74 18.40
C LYS A 106 5.66 -20.14 17.09
N ALA A 107 6.96 -20.29 17.09
CA ALA A 107 7.67 -20.87 15.96
C ALA A 107 7.44 -22.40 15.90
N ALA A 108 7.13 -22.88 14.69
CA ALA A 108 7.04 -24.30 14.33
C ALA A 108 7.61 -24.46 12.92
N LEU A 109 8.89 -24.02 12.76
CA LEU A 109 9.55 -23.94 11.47
C LEU A 109 9.63 -25.29 10.78
N ASN A 110 9.23 -25.31 9.51
CA ASN A 110 9.35 -26.44 8.62
C ASN A 110 10.36 -26.10 7.51
N PRO A 111 11.59 -26.63 7.57
CA PRO A 111 12.63 -26.31 6.59
C PRO A 111 12.31 -26.81 5.17
N LYS A 112 11.31 -27.70 5.02
CA LYS A 112 10.87 -28.16 3.72
C LYS A 112 10.14 -27.06 2.94
N ILE A 113 9.49 -26.10 3.60
CA ILE A 113 8.73 -25.03 2.93
C ILE A 113 9.66 -24.23 2.01
N GLY A 114 10.83 -23.81 2.49
CA GLY A 114 11.80 -23.08 1.70
C GLY A 114 12.33 -23.85 0.48
N LYS A 115 12.46 -25.18 0.61
CA LYS A 115 13.08 -26.06 -0.37
C LYS A 115 12.10 -26.70 -1.35
N GLU A 116 10.86 -26.98 -0.92
CA GLU A 116 9.87 -27.74 -1.70
C GLU A 116 8.81 -26.83 -2.33
N VAL A 117 8.60 -25.61 -1.78
CA VAL A 117 7.75 -24.61 -2.44
C VAL A 117 8.56 -23.94 -3.54
N SER A 118 8.10 -24.07 -4.77
CA SER A 118 8.74 -23.48 -5.94
C SER A 118 7.70 -22.77 -6.81
N PHE A 119 8.18 -21.84 -7.63
CA PHE A 119 7.39 -21.11 -8.60
C PHE A 119 8.26 -20.67 -9.75
N THR A 120 7.64 -20.54 -10.93
CA THR A 120 8.30 -20.07 -12.14
C THR A 120 8.31 -18.55 -12.15
N VAL A 121 9.48 -17.98 -12.30
CA VAL A 121 9.72 -16.56 -12.51
C VAL A 121 10.40 -16.34 -13.86
N LYS A 122 10.68 -15.10 -14.24
CA LYS A 122 11.32 -14.78 -15.53
C LYS A 122 12.66 -15.47 -15.70
N GLU A 123 13.40 -15.68 -14.63
CA GLU A 123 14.72 -16.33 -14.58
C GLU A 123 14.66 -17.86 -14.58
N GLY A 124 13.48 -18.46 -14.50
CA GLY A 124 13.26 -19.90 -14.41
C GLY A 124 12.56 -20.33 -13.13
N ASP A 125 12.64 -21.62 -12.82
CA ASP A 125 12.04 -22.15 -11.59
C ASP A 125 12.97 -21.90 -10.39
N LEU A 126 12.42 -21.30 -9.35
CA LEU A 126 13.12 -21.03 -8.10
C LEU A 126 12.33 -21.63 -6.94
N THR A 127 13.04 -22.22 -5.97
CA THR A 127 12.48 -22.51 -4.66
C THR A 127 12.25 -21.20 -3.88
N LEU A 128 11.45 -21.24 -2.83
CA LEU A 128 11.21 -20.06 -1.99
C LEU A 128 12.51 -19.53 -1.35
N ASP A 129 13.42 -20.44 -0.94
CA ASP A 129 14.72 -20.04 -0.40
C ASP A 129 15.57 -19.32 -1.44
N GLU A 130 15.63 -19.82 -2.67
CA GLU A 130 16.36 -19.20 -3.78
C GLU A 130 15.75 -17.86 -4.18
N TYR A 131 14.43 -17.79 -4.28
CA TYR A 131 13.73 -16.54 -4.56
C TYR A 131 14.01 -15.46 -3.51
N ALA A 132 13.94 -15.84 -2.23
CA ALA A 132 14.11 -14.90 -1.12
C ALA A 132 15.52 -14.24 -1.12
N VAL A 133 16.57 -14.97 -1.55
CA VAL A 133 17.95 -14.44 -1.58
C VAL A 133 18.38 -13.94 -2.96
N SER A 134 17.53 -14.08 -3.98
CA SER A 134 17.85 -13.64 -5.33
C SER A 134 18.03 -12.12 -5.40
N PRO A 135 19.12 -11.63 -6.01
CA PRO A 135 19.36 -10.20 -6.16
C PRO A 135 18.30 -9.51 -7.04
N ASN A 136 17.62 -10.28 -7.92
CA ASN A 136 16.62 -9.74 -8.83
C ASN A 136 15.28 -9.41 -8.14
N HIS A 137 14.98 -10.07 -7.01
CA HIS A 137 13.68 -9.91 -6.32
C HIS A 137 13.74 -8.98 -5.11
N ARG A 138 14.93 -8.67 -4.59
CA ARG A 138 15.18 -7.72 -3.50
C ARG A 138 14.26 -7.89 -2.28
N VAL A 139 13.98 -9.14 -1.92
CA VAL A 139 13.16 -9.48 -0.77
C VAL A 139 13.88 -9.07 0.51
N GLN A 140 13.24 -8.25 1.34
CA GLN A 140 13.78 -7.85 2.65
C GLN A 140 13.38 -8.83 3.75
N GLY A 141 12.15 -9.35 3.72
CA GLY A 141 11.69 -10.33 4.68
C GLY A 141 10.52 -11.15 4.17
N VAL A 142 10.45 -12.41 4.57
CA VAL A 142 9.31 -13.32 4.33
C VAL A 142 8.96 -14.01 5.62
N MET A 143 7.69 -14.03 5.98
CA MET A 143 7.16 -14.83 7.08
C MET A 143 5.89 -15.53 6.61
N MET A 144 5.75 -16.83 6.96
CA MET A 144 4.54 -17.59 6.75
C MET A 144 3.98 -18.09 8.07
N ILE A 145 2.70 -17.84 8.27
CA ILE A 145 1.96 -18.27 9.46
C ILE A 145 0.89 -19.27 9.02
N HIS A 146 0.88 -20.41 9.68
CA HIS A 146 -0.15 -21.42 9.48
C HIS A 146 -0.69 -21.91 10.81
N LYS A 147 -2.01 -21.87 10.98
CA LYS A 147 -2.71 -22.26 12.21
C LYS A 147 -2.11 -21.60 13.48
N GLY A 148 -1.84 -20.28 13.38
CA GLY A 148 -1.31 -19.50 14.49
C GLY A 148 0.16 -19.77 14.85
N LYS A 149 0.92 -20.42 13.97
CA LYS A 149 2.34 -20.70 14.19
C LYS A 149 3.18 -20.20 13.01
N ILE A 150 4.36 -19.68 13.29
CA ILE A 150 5.34 -19.31 12.26
C ILE A 150 5.94 -20.60 11.71
N VAL A 151 5.64 -20.93 10.46
CA VAL A 151 6.11 -22.16 9.81
C VAL A 151 7.31 -21.93 8.89
N TYR A 152 7.51 -20.70 8.43
CA TYR A 152 8.67 -20.29 7.64
C TYR A 152 8.99 -18.82 7.91
N GLN A 153 10.26 -18.47 7.96
CA GLN A 153 10.74 -17.09 7.98
C GLN A 153 12.14 -17.01 7.39
N ASN A 154 12.37 -15.94 6.63
CA ASN A 154 13.68 -15.60 6.07
C ASN A 154 13.78 -14.08 5.96
N TYR A 155 14.89 -13.47 6.38
CA TYR A 155 15.09 -12.03 6.43
C TYR A 155 16.40 -11.64 5.70
N PRO A 156 16.42 -11.70 4.35
CA PRO A 156 17.64 -11.38 3.60
C PRO A 156 18.05 -9.91 3.73
N GLY A 157 17.11 -8.99 3.84
CA GLY A 157 17.33 -7.55 3.80
C GLY A 157 16.80 -6.76 5.00
N MET A 158 16.47 -7.43 6.10
CA MET A 158 16.08 -6.78 7.36
C MET A 158 16.36 -7.71 8.54
N ASN A 159 16.33 -7.21 9.77
CA ASN A 159 16.30 -8.06 10.96
C ASN A 159 14.83 -8.35 11.36
N PRO A 160 14.55 -9.42 12.11
CA PRO A 160 13.18 -9.83 12.45
C PRO A 160 12.33 -8.77 13.16
N ASN A 161 12.98 -7.85 13.89
CA ASN A 161 12.31 -6.80 14.66
C ASN A 161 12.44 -5.41 14.06
N ASP A 162 13.01 -5.30 12.85
CA ASP A 162 13.11 -4.03 12.17
C ASP A 162 11.70 -3.55 11.74
N VAL A 163 11.50 -2.25 11.82
CA VAL A 163 10.30 -1.62 11.25
C VAL A 163 10.38 -1.68 9.73
N HIS A 164 9.25 -1.93 9.10
CA HIS A 164 9.16 -1.95 7.64
C HIS A 164 7.85 -1.32 7.17
N VAL A 165 7.90 -0.60 6.07
CA VAL A 165 6.70 -0.05 5.45
C VAL A 165 5.78 -1.17 4.95
N TRP A 166 4.49 -1.02 5.18
CA TRP A 166 3.48 -1.98 4.71
C TRP A 166 2.87 -1.59 3.37
N MET A 167 3.00 -0.35 2.96
CA MET A 167 2.37 0.15 1.75
C MET A 167 0.85 -0.17 1.74
N SER A 168 0.31 -0.52 0.59
CA SER A 168 -1.12 -0.82 0.43
C SER A 168 -1.69 -1.97 1.27
N PRO A 169 -0.95 -3.01 1.68
CA PRO A 169 -1.43 -3.94 2.71
C PRO A 169 -1.94 -3.28 4.00
N GLY A 170 -1.45 -2.09 4.33
CA GLY A 170 -1.97 -1.28 5.44
C GLY A 170 -3.46 -0.95 5.33
N LYS A 171 -4.04 -0.88 4.12
CA LYS A 171 -5.48 -0.67 3.89
C LYS A 171 -6.35 -1.75 4.54
N ALA A 172 -5.81 -2.96 4.74
CA ALA A 172 -6.53 -4.03 5.42
C ALA A 172 -6.91 -3.67 6.86
N THR A 173 -6.10 -2.83 7.53
CA THR A 173 -6.40 -2.36 8.90
C THR A 173 -7.57 -1.39 8.92
N VAL A 174 -7.72 -0.57 7.86
CA VAL A 174 -8.89 0.30 7.70
C VAL A 174 -10.14 -0.55 7.53
N GLY A 175 -10.13 -1.53 6.63
CA GLY A 175 -11.24 -2.46 6.44
C GLY A 175 -11.61 -3.20 7.73
N LEU A 176 -10.63 -3.62 8.53
CA LEU A 176 -10.87 -4.27 9.82
C LEU A 176 -11.62 -3.35 10.80
N ILE A 177 -11.17 -2.10 10.95
CA ILE A 177 -11.81 -1.13 11.85
C ILE A 177 -13.23 -0.79 11.37
N ILE A 178 -13.43 -0.59 10.07
CA ILE A 178 -14.77 -0.34 9.49
C ILE A 178 -15.71 -1.52 9.75
N ALA A 179 -15.24 -2.76 9.56
CA ALA A 179 -16.04 -3.94 9.86
C ALA A 179 -16.41 -4.06 11.36
N GLN A 180 -15.53 -3.64 12.26
CA GLN A 180 -15.84 -3.56 13.70
C GLN A 180 -16.92 -2.49 13.96
N LEU A 181 -16.81 -1.31 13.34
CA LEU A 181 -17.81 -0.24 13.49
C LEU A 181 -19.18 -0.65 12.92
N GLU A 182 -19.19 -1.40 11.82
CA GLU A 182 -20.41 -1.98 11.25
C GLU A 182 -21.04 -2.99 12.22
N ALA A 183 -20.24 -3.90 12.76
CA ALA A 183 -20.71 -4.88 13.75
C ALA A 183 -21.23 -4.24 15.04
N GLU A 184 -20.71 -3.07 15.41
CA GLU A 184 -21.18 -2.25 16.54
C GLU A 184 -22.42 -1.42 16.18
N GLY A 185 -22.90 -1.45 14.94
CA GLY A 185 -24.04 -0.66 14.45
C GLY A 185 -23.76 0.85 14.34
N LYS A 186 -22.49 1.26 14.37
CA LYS A 186 -22.07 2.66 14.27
C LYS A 186 -21.97 3.15 12.83
N ILE A 187 -21.75 2.25 11.90
CA ILE A 187 -21.74 2.52 10.46
C ILE A 187 -22.71 1.57 9.77
N ASP A 188 -23.39 2.07 8.75
CA ASP A 188 -24.26 1.30 7.86
C ASP A 188 -23.67 1.41 6.45
N MET A 189 -23.20 0.30 5.92
CA MET A 189 -22.54 0.27 4.62
C MET A 189 -23.49 0.58 3.45
N GLN A 190 -24.81 0.59 3.67
CA GLN A 190 -25.80 0.99 2.66
C GLN A 190 -26.06 2.51 2.64
N LYS A 191 -25.65 3.25 3.67
CA LYS A 191 -25.72 4.71 3.67
C LYS A 191 -24.69 5.34 2.76
N GLN A 192 -24.88 6.61 2.47
CA GLN A 192 -23.95 7.35 1.61
C GLN A 192 -22.68 7.74 2.35
N VAL A 193 -21.58 7.85 1.63
CA VAL A 193 -20.31 8.37 2.12
C VAL A 193 -20.49 9.72 2.82
N VAL A 194 -21.27 10.60 2.24
CA VAL A 194 -21.52 11.96 2.74
C VAL A 194 -22.33 12.01 4.04
N ASP A 195 -22.97 10.92 4.44
CA ASP A 195 -23.63 10.81 5.75
C ASP A 195 -22.62 10.70 6.88
N TYR A 196 -21.42 10.18 6.61
CA TYR A 196 -20.32 10.00 7.55
C TYR A 196 -19.19 11.01 7.36
N VAL A 197 -19.04 11.54 6.14
CA VAL A 197 -18.03 12.56 5.78
C VAL A 197 -18.73 13.77 5.18
N PRO A 198 -19.37 14.62 6.00
CA PRO A 198 -20.22 15.73 5.55
C PRO A 198 -19.44 16.80 4.75
N GLU A 199 -18.11 16.85 4.84
CA GLU A 199 -17.28 17.75 4.03
C GLU A 199 -17.39 17.46 2.52
N LEU A 200 -17.77 16.24 2.15
CA LEU A 200 -17.94 15.82 0.76
C LEU A 200 -19.36 16.05 0.23
N LYS A 201 -20.27 16.53 1.07
CA LYS A 201 -21.66 16.80 0.66
C LYS A 201 -21.74 17.94 -0.34
N GLY A 202 -22.60 17.76 -1.34
CA GLY A 202 -22.75 18.74 -2.44
C GLY A 202 -21.67 18.60 -3.52
N THR A 203 -20.92 17.53 -3.50
CA THR A 203 -19.90 17.19 -4.51
C THR A 203 -20.29 15.92 -5.28
N ASN A 204 -19.41 15.44 -6.14
CA ASN A 204 -19.64 14.20 -6.87
C ASN A 204 -19.65 12.93 -6.00
N TRP A 205 -19.38 13.06 -4.69
CA TRP A 205 -19.53 11.97 -3.71
C TRP A 205 -21.00 11.73 -3.31
N ASP A 206 -21.89 12.67 -3.59
CA ASP A 206 -23.33 12.47 -3.33
C ASP A 206 -23.87 11.28 -4.13
N GLY A 207 -24.60 10.40 -3.45
CA GLY A 207 -25.17 9.19 -4.03
C GLY A 207 -24.25 7.97 -4.05
N ILE A 208 -23.00 8.07 -3.58
CA ILE A 208 -22.10 6.93 -3.45
C ILE A 208 -22.30 6.27 -2.09
N SER A 209 -22.65 4.98 -2.07
CA SER A 209 -22.79 4.23 -0.82
C SER A 209 -21.43 3.88 -0.21
N MET A 210 -21.40 3.64 1.11
CA MET A 210 -20.18 3.17 1.78
C MET A 210 -19.72 1.83 1.20
N ILE A 211 -20.62 0.92 0.83
CA ILE A 211 -20.24 -0.37 0.25
C ILE A 211 -19.64 -0.22 -1.15
N ASP A 212 -20.15 0.69 -1.98
CA ASP A 212 -19.55 0.95 -3.31
C ASP A 212 -18.16 1.56 -3.17
N ALA A 213 -17.98 2.47 -2.21
CA ALA A 213 -16.67 3.02 -1.88
C ALA A 213 -15.72 1.94 -1.33
N ALA A 214 -16.18 1.05 -0.42
CA ALA A 214 -15.38 -0.05 0.11
C ALA A 214 -14.91 -1.03 -0.97
N ASN A 215 -15.73 -1.22 -2.00
CA ASN A 215 -15.41 -2.00 -3.18
C ASN A 215 -14.53 -1.24 -4.19
N MET A 216 -14.11 0.00 -3.87
CA MET A 216 -13.40 0.89 -4.80
C MET A 216 -14.13 1.03 -6.14
N ALA A 217 -15.46 1.13 -6.10
CA ALA A 217 -16.36 1.25 -7.25
C ALA A 217 -17.16 2.56 -7.18
N THR A 218 -16.49 3.67 -6.98
CA THR A 218 -17.11 4.99 -6.78
C THR A 218 -17.58 5.65 -8.07
N ALA A 219 -17.14 5.18 -9.23
CA ALA A 219 -17.31 5.85 -10.52
C ALA A 219 -16.73 7.28 -10.57
N LEU A 220 -15.74 7.58 -9.70
CA LEU A 220 -14.98 8.82 -9.70
C LEU A 220 -13.61 8.64 -10.37
N GLN A 221 -13.09 9.73 -10.94
CA GLN A 221 -11.76 9.76 -11.57
C GLN A 221 -10.62 9.79 -10.51
N LEU A 222 -10.59 8.73 -9.68
CA LEU A 222 -9.62 8.56 -8.59
C LEU A 222 -8.78 7.29 -8.75
N GLU A 223 -8.79 6.67 -9.94
CA GLU A 223 -8.02 5.47 -10.20
C GLU A 223 -6.53 5.77 -10.29
N GLU A 224 -5.71 4.98 -9.63
CA GLU A 224 -4.24 5.07 -9.64
C GLU A 224 -3.69 4.36 -10.89
N THR A 225 -3.96 4.90 -12.09
CA THR A 225 -3.32 4.41 -13.30
C THR A 225 -1.87 4.89 -13.39
N LEU A 226 -1.06 4.26 -14.26
CA LEU A 226 0.32 4.71 -14.46
C LEU A 226 0.37 6.17 -14.90
N GLU A 227 -0.49 6.56 -15.83
CA GLU A 227 -0.59 7.93 -16.32
C GLU A 227 -0.92 8.89 -15.18
N ALA A 228 -1.90 8.53 -14.32
CA ALA A 228 -2.31 9.37 -13.21
C ALA A 228 -1.21 9.54 -12.14
N ILE A 229 -0.39 8.52 -11.87
CA ILE A 229 0.65 8.60 -10.85
C ILE A 229 1.92 9.33 -11.32
N ILE A 230 2.11 9.53 -12.62
CA ILE A 230 3.28 10.26 -13.17
C ILE A 230 2.94 11.68 -13.65
N ASP A 231 1.67 12.04 -13.81
CA ASP A 231 1.25 13.39 -14.20
C ASP A 231 1.20 14.30 -12.95
N PRO A 232 2.08 15.32 -12.86
CA PRO A 232 2.11 16.23 -11.72
C PRO A 232 0.83 17.06 -11.55
N ASN A 233 0.00 17.16 -12.59
CA ASN A 233 -1.28 17.88 -12.54
C ASN A 233 -2.44 16.97 -12.16
N SER A 234 -2.25 15.67 -12.11
CA SER A 234 -3.33 14.74 -11.79
C SER A 234 -3.83 14.93 -10.35
N ILE A 235 -5.12 14.64 -10.17
CA ILE A 235 -5.73 14.62 -8.82
C ILE A 235 -5.00 13.62 -7.90
N ILE A 236 -4.46 12.53 -8.43
CA ILE A 236 -3.78 11.49 -7.68
C ILE A 236 -2.44 12.00 -7.13
N VAL A 237 -1.61 12.64 -7.96
CA VAL A 237 -0.32 13.21 -7.52
C VAL A 237 -0.54 14.34 -6.53
N ARG A 238 -1.52 15.21 -6.77
CA ARG A 238 -1.90 16.29 -5.85
C ARG A 238 -2.37 15.74 -4.50
N PHE A 239 -3.22 14.71 -4.52
CA PHE A 239 -3.72 14.05 -3.31
C PHE A 239 -2.56 13.47 -2.48
N PHE A 240 -1.68 12.67 -3.07
CA PHE A 240 -0.55 12.09 -2.34
C PHE A 240 0.42 13.16 -1.83
N SER A 241 0.68 14.21 -2.62
CA SER A 241 1.53 15.32 -2.15
C SER A 241 0.93 15.99 -0.92
N ALA A 242 -0.36 16.31 -0.96
CA ALA A 242 -1.05 16.92 0.17
C ALA A 242 -1.11 16.02 1.41
N GLU A 243 -1.38 14.72 1.22
CA GLU A 243 -1.42 13.72 2.30
C GLU A 243 -0.07 13.56 2.99
N PHE A 244 1.02 13.60 2.23
CA PHE A 244 2.38 13.49 2.75
C PHE A 244 2.96 14.82 3.25
N GLY A 245 2.22 15.91 3.12
CA GLY A 245 2.67 17.23 3.54
C GLY A 245 3.64 17.90 2.56
N PHE A 246 3.69 17.44 1.32
CA PHE A 246 4.46 18.07 0.25
C PHE A 246 3.66 19.15 -0.48
N PRO A 247 4.33 20.16 -1.04
CA PRO A 247 3.69 21.08 -1.96
C PRO A 247 3.13 20.36 -3.19
N ASN A 248 2.05 20.88 -3.74
CA ASN A 248 1.55 20.50 -5.04
C ASN A 248 2.65 20.71 -6.10
N PRO A 249 3.10 19.67 -6.80
CA PRO A 249 4.25 19.77 -7.71
C PRO A 249 4.02 20.70 -8.90
N ALA A 250 2.76 20.93 -9.28
CA ALA A 250 2.43 21.84 -10.39
C ALA A 250 2.40 23.31 -9.96
N THR A 251 2.06 23.63 -8.71
CA THR A 251 1.84 25.01 -8.25
C THR A 251 2.83 25.47 -7.19
N GLY A 252 3.54 24.57 -6.54
CA GLY A 252 4.42 24.85 -5.40
C GLY A 252 3.68 25.26 -4.11
N LYS A 253 2.34 25.18 -4.08
CA LYS A 253 1.52 25.53 -2.92
C LYS A 253 1.07 24.29 -2.17
N SER A 254 0.87 24.42 -0.86
CA SER A 254 0.28 23.34 -0.06
C SER A 254 -1.21 23.27 -0.32
N ASP A 255 -1.69 22.08 -0.63
CA ASP A 255 -3.10 21.75 -0.72
C ASP A 255 -3.57 21.03 0.57
N TYR A 256 -4.87 21.07 0.84
CA TYR A 256 -5.48 20.20 1.85
C TYR A 256 -6.15 19.02 1.16
N TRP A 257 -5.72 17.80 1.47
CA TRP A 257 -6.11 16.60 0.73
C TRP A 257 -7.64 16.33 0.69
N VAL A 258 -8.40 16.75 1.72
CA VAL A 258 -9.86 16.65 1.71
C VAL A 258 -10.48 17.56 0.66
N ASP A 259 -9.89 18.75 0.42
CA ASP A 259 -10.38 19.66 -0.62
C ASP A 259 -10.13 19.08 -2.01
N ILE A 260 -9.02 18.38 -2.20
CA ILE A 260 -8.75 17.66 -3.45
C ILE A 260 -9.80 16.58 -3.70
N LEU A 261 -10.23 15.84 -2.68
CA LEU A 261 -11.32 14.84 -2.83
C LEU A 261 -12.63 15.46 -3.32
N LYS A 262 -12.93 16.71 -2.96
CA LYS A 262 -14.13 17.42 -3.43
C LYS A 262 -14.11 17.71 -4.92
N GLU A 263 -12.92 17.80 -5.51
CA GLU A 263 -12.72 18.06 -6.94
C GLU A 263 -12.85 16.81 -7.81
N ALA A 264 -13.01 15.61 -7.22
CA ALA A 264 -13.11 14.36 -7.96
C ALA A 264 -14.28 14.39 -8.94
N GLU A 265 -14.01 14.16 -10.22
CA GLU A 265 -15.00 14.16 -11.27
C GLU A 265 -15.63 12.78 -11.49
N LYS A 266 -16.87 12.75 -11.98
CA LYS A 266 -17.53 11.49 -12.35
C LYS A 266 -16.99 10.97 -13.68
N ILE A 267 -16.88 9.65 -13.77
CA ILE A 267 -16.57 8.98 -15.02
C ILE A 267 -17.84 8.91 -15.88
N ALA A 268 -17.77 9.46 -17.08
CA ALA A 268 -18.92 9.51 -17.97
C ALA A 268 -19.46 8.10 -18.29
N GLY A 269 -20.76 7.90 -18.09
CA GLY A 269 -21.45 6.64 -18.39
C GLY A 269 -21.24 5.54 -17.35
N GLU A 270 -20.52 5.78 -16.26
CA GLU A 270 -20.32 4.81 -15.18
C GLU A 270 -21.11 5.20 -13.93
N LYS A 271 -21.63 4.21 -13.22
CA LYS A 271 -22.35 4.40 -11.95
C LYS A 271 -21.59 3.77 -10.79
N PRO A 272 -21.79 4.29 -9.56
CA PRO A 272 -21.26 3.63 -8.36
C PRO A 272 -21.69 2.15 -8.31
N GLY A 273 -20.78 1.28 -7.87
CA GLY A 273 -20.98 -0.17 -7.79
C GLY A 273 -20.69 -0.95 -9.07
N GLU A 274 -20.52 -0.30 -10.22
CA GLU A 274 -20.38 -1.01 -11.51
C GLU A 274 -18.97 -1.53 -11.78
N ARG A 275 -17.94 -0.77 -11.41
CA ARG A 275 -16.55 -1.10 -11.78
C ARG A 275 -15.56 -0.81 -10.68
N PHE A 276 -14.74 -1.80 -10.37
CA PHE A 276 -13.58 -1.63 -9.49
C PHE A 276 -12.51 -0.74 -10.13
N ARG A 277 -12.06 0.27 -9.37
CA ARG A 277 -10.98 1.19 -9.73
C ARG A 277 -10.12 1.45 -8.51
N TYR A 278 -8.92 0.90 -8.52
CA TYR A 278 -8.04 0.99 -7.36
C TYR A 278 -7.71 2.43 -6.98
N SER A 279 -7.93 2.79 -5.70
CA SER A 279 -7.72 4.15 -5.19
C SER A 279 -7.38 4.18 -3.71
N SER A 280 -6.23 4.75 -3.36
CA SER A 280 -5.87 5.04 -1.97
C SER A 280 -6.69 6.19 -1.39
N ALA A 281 -7.06 7.17 -2.23
CA ALA A 281 -7.90 8.30 -1.84
C ALA A 281 -9.26 7.85 -1.26
N VAL A 282 -9.86 6.82 -1.84
CA VAL A 282 -11.10 6.22 -1.33
C VAL A 282 -10.89 5.60 0.05
N THR A 283 -9.73 4.98 0.30
CA THR A 283 -9.42 4.42 1.63
C THR A 283 -9.33 5.50 2.70
N GLN A 284 -8.79 6.68 2.39
CA GLN A 284 -8.71 7.80 3.33
C GLN A 284 -10.08 8.36 3.71
N VAL A 285 -11.06 8.26 2.84
CA VAL A 285 -12.46 8.61 3.18
C VAL A 285 -12.98 7.72 4.33
N PHE A 286 -12.63 6.45 4.35
CA PHE A 286 -12.98 5.54 5.47
C PHE A 286 -12.24 5.89 6.76
N VAL A 287 -10.99 6.34 6.68
CA VAL A 287 -10.26 6.85 7.84
C VAL A 287 -10.99 8.05 8.43
N LEU A 288 -11.37 9.05 7.61
CA LEU A 288 -12.16 10.20 8.05
C LEU A 288 -13.49 9.80 8.67
N ALA A 289 -14.23 8.88 8.04
CA ALA A 289 -15.50 8.41 8.56
C ALA A 289 -15.32 7.78 9.95
N ALA A 290 -14.31 6.93 10.13
CA ALA A 290 -14.02 6.30 11.41
C ALA A 290 -13.63 7.32 12.49
N GLU A 291 -12.76 8.29 12.16
CA GLU A 291 -12.36 9.37 13.08
C GLU A 291 -13.56 10.20 13.55
N LYS A 292 -14.49 10.51 12.64
CA LYS A 292 -15.70 11.27 12.98
C LYS A 292 -16.69 10.48 13.83
N ILE A 293 -16.93 9.22 13.49
CA ILE A 293 -17.83 8.32 14.23
C ILE A 293 -17.34 8.17 15.67
N GLU A 294 -16.04 7.97 15.86
CA GLU A 294 -15.45 7.71 17.17
C GLU A 294 -14.97 9.00 17.89
N ASN A 295 -14.96 10.14 17.19
CA ASN A 295 -14.43 11.42 17.66
C ASN A 295 -12.99 11.30 18.21
N MET A 296 -12.15 10.58 17.52
CA MET A 296 -10.74 10.37 17.86
C MET A 296 -9.86 10.19 16.61
N SER A 297 -8.57 10.43 16.76
CA SER A 297 -7.62 10.28 15.65
C SER A 297 -7.46 8.83 15.23
N TRP A 298 -7.13 8.61 13.95
CA TRP A 298 -6.84 7.29 13.40
C TRP A 298 -5.75 6.56 14.19
N ALA A 299 -4.69 7.25 14.59
CA ALA A 299 -3.62 6.66 15.40
C ALA A 299 -4.15 6.07 16.72
N ARG A 300 -5.10 6.76 17.34
CA ARG A 300 -5.73 6.28 18.57
C ARG A 300 -6.68 5.11 18.29
N LEU A 301 -7.49 5.20 17.24
CA LEU A 301 -8.35 4.09 16.81
C LEU A 301 -7.55 2.82 16.55
N PHE A 302 -6.47 2.95 15.81
CA PHE A 302 -5.57 1.84 15.51
C PHE A 302 -4.97 1.24 16.79
N GLN A 303 -4.48 2.10 17.70
CA GLN A 303 -3.92 1.69 18.99
C GLN A 303 -4.92 0.90 19.84
N ASP A 304 -6.19 1.28 19.84
CA ASP A 304 -7.20 0.69 20.72
C ASP A 304 -7.87 -0.55 20.11
N ARG A 305 -7.91 -0.68 18.77
CA ARG A 305 -8.70 -1.68 18.06
C ARG A 305 -7.89 -2.76 17.34
N VAL A 306 -6.62 -2.50 17.03
CA VAL A 306 -5.73 -3.40 16.30
C VAL A 306 -4.51 -3.76 17.14
#